data_bd7fd112f0f19757773f7c4db983951a
#
_entry.id   bd7fd112f0f19757773f7c4db983951a
#
_cell.length_a   1.000
_cell.length_b   1.000
_cell.length_c   1.000
_cell.angle_alpha   90.00
_cell.angle_beta   90.00
_cell.angle_gamma   90.00
#
_symmetry.space_group_name_H-M   'P 1'
#
loop_
_entity.id
_entity.type
_entity.pdbx_description
1 polymer ?
#
loop_
_entity_poly.entity_id
_entity_poly.type
_entity_poly.pdbx_seq_one_letter_code
_entity_poly.pdbx_strand_id
1 'polypeptide(L)'
;ARSAHRYDAETFDEVDPLLGGDAGLAALSKQAHAWNMRVIGDLTLNHCGASHAWYRRAVDDRNAPERGYFYFEQTPEGEKPATWLGVSSLIKLNFASNELRERMYGARDSIARRWLDAESGLDGWRIDVANMAGRRGAHDVSHEISGEFVAACQQKQPDTYVVGEHFPDPRGDMLRGGWHGIMAYSAFTRPVWSWLRADVLPADFPNNFFGTPLGVPHRDGVSMVAAMRSFTAGVPYDAVLRSWLILDSHDTPRFHVLAGDRERTKVGVGLQMTLPGVPMVWMGDEIGVGGTSCGEDSRRPMPWNREHEWDGDLLAWYRDCIRLRRGSDALAVGSLRWLHVGTDVVVYLRETSQDRLLCCAARAPHAAVQLPIDALGCSQVQTLLGLAPQIVEDRLVLPASGPAFHVWQLA
;
A
#
# COMPACT_ATOMS: atom_id res chain seq x y z
N ALA A 1 4.82 -18.67 13.62
CA ALA A 1 3.66 -17.90 14.11
C ALA A 1 2.57 -18.84 14.58
N ARG A 2 1.80 -18.42 15.59
CA ARG A 2 0.67 -19.23 16.14
C ARG A 2 -0.68 -18.76 15.62
N SER A 3 -0.76 -17.51 15.22
CA SER A 3 -1.98 -16.94 14.66
C SER A 3 -2.11 -17.21 13.15
N ALA A 4 -3.34 -17.12 12.64
CA ALA A 4 -3.59 -17.19 11.21
C ALA A 4 -3.02 -15.97 10.46
N HIS A 5 -2.96 -14.80 11.11
CA HIS A 5 -2.39 -13.58 10.52
C HIS A 5 -0.87 -13.60 10.42
N ARG A 6 -0.16 -14.43 11.23
CA ARG A 6 1.30 -14.67 11.22
C ARG A 6 2.21 -13.49 11.64
N TYR A 7 1.66 -12.35 12.04
CA TYR A 7 2.44 -11.21 12.52
C TYR A 7 3.02 -11.40 13.94
N ASP A 8 2.61 -12.46 14.67
CA ASP A 8 3.20 -12.93 15.91
C ASP A 8 4.38 -13.90 15.65
N ALA A 9 5.41 -13.41 14.96
CA ALA A 9 6.56 -14.23 14.56
C ALA A 9 7.20 -14.95 15.77
N GLU A 10 7.40 -16.27 15.68
CA GLU A 10 8.14 -17.07 16.67
C GLU A 10 9.65 -17.04 16.43
N THR A 11 10.03 -16.78 15.20
CA THR A 11 11.41 -16.60 14.74
C THR A 11 11.40 -15.70 13.48
N PHE A 12 12.52 -15.05 13.23
CA PHE A 12 12.79 -14.34 11.97
C PHE A 12 13.80 -15.11 11.10
N ASP A 13 14.26 -16.25 11.56
CA ASP A 13 15.34 -17.02 10.94
C ASP A 13 14.85 -18.15 10.02
N GLU A 14 13.55 -18.45 10.02
CA GLU A 14 12.95 -19.56 9.27
C GLU A 14 11.58 -19.19 8.71
N VAL A 15 11.26 -19.71 7.53
CA VAL A 15 9.90 -19.66 6.97
C VAL A 15 9.06 -20.79 7.58
N ASP A 16 7.80 -20.48 7.89
CA ASP A 16 6.85 -21.45 8.46
C ASP A 16 6.76 -22.71 7.57
N PRO A 17 6.99 -23.91 8.14
CA PRO A 17 6.89 -25.17 7.40
C PRO A 17 5.53 -25.39 6.71
N LEU A 18 4.44 -24.82 7.25
CA LEU A 18 3.11 -24.84 6.60
C LEU A 18 3.06 -24.06 5.28
N LEU A 19 4.03 -23.16 5.05
CA LEU A 19 4.21 -22.41 3.79
C LEU A 19 5.29 -23.01 2.90
N GLY A 20 5.83 -24.19 3.25
CA GLY A 20 6.88 -24.88 2.52
C GLY A 20 8.29 -24.63 3.06
N GLY A 21 8.45 -23.88 4.15
CA GLY A 21 9.75 -23.58 4.75
C GLY A 21 10.65 -22.73 3.83
N ASP A 22 11.92 -22.65 4.15
CA ASP A 22 12.93 -21.90 3.39
C ASP A 22 13.03 -22.40 1.93
N ALA A 23 12.91 -23.71 1.72
CA ALA A 23 12.93 -24.29 0.37
C ALA A 23 11.72 -23.86 -0.48
N GLY A 24 10.54 -23.72 0.14
CA GLY A 24 9.34 -23.21 -0.52
C GLY A 24 9.50 -21.76 -0.96
N LEU A 25 10.07 -20.92 -0.11
CA LEU A 25 10.37 -19.52 -0.47
C LEU A 25 11.39 -19.44 -1.62
N ALA A 26 12.47 -20.21 -1.55
CA ALA A 26 13.48 -20.23 -2.62
C ALA A 26 12.89 -20.70 -3.96
N ALA A 27 12.00 -21.72 -3.94
CA ALA A 27 11.32 -22.18 -5.14
C ALA A 27 10.36 -21.14 -5.72
N LEU A 28 9.60 -20.43 -4.87
CA LEU A 28 8.71 -19.34 -5.27
C LEU A 28 9.51 -18.20 -5.92
N SER A 29 10.58 -17.74 -5.27
CA SER A 29 11.41 -16.64 -5.78
C SER A 29 12.06 -17.00 -7.11
N LYS A 30 12.63 -18.20 -7.22
CA LYS A 30 13.20 -18.69 -8.47
C LYS A 30 12.18 -18.70 -9.62
N GLN A 31 10.94 -19.13 -9.34
CA GLN A 31 9.90 -19.16 -10.36
C GLN A 31 9.43 -17.74 -10.73
N ALA A 32 9.30 -16.84 -9.75
CA ALA A 32 8.95 -15.43 -9.98
C ALA A 32 10.01 -14.73 -10.84
N HIS A 33 11.27 -14.92 -10.51
CA HIS A 33 12.39 -14.35 -11.29
C HIS A 33 12.41 -14.87 -12.74
N ALA A 34 12.08 -16.14 -12.96
CA ALA A 34 11.96 -16.70 -14.32
C ALA A 34 10.86 -15.99 -15.16
N TRP A 35 9.92 -15.34 -14.51
CA TRP A 35 8.87 -14.53 -15.12
C TRP A 35 9.14 -13.01 -15.06
N ASN A 36 10.36 -12.60 -14.75
CA ASN A 36 10.72 -11.20 -14.54
C ASN A 36 9.90 -10.51 -13.42
N MET A 37 9.48 -11.25 -12.42
CA MET A 37 8.84 -10.71 -11.23
C MET A 37 9.82 -10.69 -10.06
N ARG A 38 9.71 -9.68 -9.21
CA ARG A 38 10.46 -9.57 -7.96
C ARG A 38 9.61 -10.07 -6.80
N VAL A 39 10.26 -10.59 -5.76
CA VAL A 39 9.62 -11.07 -4.53
C VAL A 39 10.13 -10.23 -3.37
N ILE A 40 9.21 -9.61 -2.63
CA ILE A 40 9.57 -8.93 -1.37
C ILE A 40 8.95 -9.67 -0.20
N GLY A 41 9.70 -9.74 0.91
CA GLY A 41 9.22 -10.28 2.17
C GLY A 41 8.45 -9.26 2.98
N ASP A 42 7.70 -9.73 3.96
CA ASP A 42 7.03 -8.91 4.96
C ASP A 42 7.72 -9.10 6.31
N LEU A 43 8.22 -8.03 6.93
CA LEU A 43 8.98 -8.08 8.17
C LEU A 43 8.34 -7.23 9.26
N THR A 44 8.04 -7.86 10.41
CA THR A 44 7.58 -7.17 11.61
C THR A 44 8.74 -6.51 12.35
N LEU A 45 9.10 -5.28 11.94
CA LEU A 45 10.17 -4.53 12.59
C LEU A 45 9.72 -3.87 13.91
N ASN A 46 8.42 -3.74 14.13
CA ASN A 46 7.85 -3.11 15.31
C ASN A 46 7.73 -4.04 16.52
N HIS A 47 7.50 -5.34 16.29
CA HIS A 47 7.19 -6.32 17.34
C HIS A 47 7.57 -7.74 16.92
N CYS A 48 7.59 -8.66 17.87
CA CYS A 48 7.62 -10.09 17.62
C CYS A 48 6.51 -10.80 18.42
N GLY A 49 6.32 -12.07 18.17
CA GLY A 49 5.36 -12.89 18.92
C GLY A 49 5.76 -13.11 20.39
N ALA A 50 4.77 -13.24 21.28
CA ALA A 50 5.02 -13.62 22.69
C ALA A 50 5.66 -15.01 22.82
N SER A 51 5.61 -15.83 21.78
CA SER A 51 6.30 -17.14 21.72
C SER A 51 7.71 -17.07 21.15
N HIS A 52 8.18 -15.90 20.71
CA HIS A 52 9.51 -15.71 20.13
C HIS A 52 10.61 -16.08 21.14
N ALA A 53 11.64 -16.79 20.67
CA ALA A 53 12.72 -17.27 21.52
C ALA A 53 13.44 -16.14 22.27
N TRP A 54 13.62 -14.97 21.68
CA TRP A 54 14.19 -13.80 22.35
C TRP A 54 13.34 -13.33 23.52
N TYR A 55 12.02 -13.24 23.33
CA TYR A 55 11.13 -12.79 24.40
C TYR A 55 11.09 -13.80 25.56
N ARG A 56 11.06 -15.11 25.26
CA ARG A 56 11.10 -16.15 26.29
C ARG A 56 12.37 -16.04 27.13
N ARG A 57 13.56 -15.94 26.50
CA ARG A 57 14.82 -15.75 27.24
C ARG A 57 14.82 -14.48 28.08
N ALA A 58 14.28 -13.38 27.55
CA ALA A 58 14.16 -12.11 28.27
C ALA A 58 13.26 -12.20 29.53
N VAL A 59 12.25 -13.07 29.51
CA VAL A 59 11.36 -13.29 30.65
C VAL A 59 11.96 -14.28 31.66
N ASP A 60 12.56 -15.36 31.17
CA ASP A 60 13.11 -16.45 32.02
C ASP A 60 14.38 -16.00 32.75
N ASP A 61 15.22 -15.16 32.15
CA ASP A 61 16.44 -14.62 32.73
C ASP A 61 16.52 -13.09 32.54
N ARG A 62 16.43 -12.36 33.68
CA ARG A 62 16.55 -10.90 33.70
C ARG A 62 17.93 -10.37 33.27
N ASN A 63 18.95 -11.22 33.30
CA ASN A 63 20.31 -10.88 32.87
C ASN A 63 20.61 -11.30 31.45
N ALA A 64 19.67 -11.95 30.73
CA ALA A 64 19.84 -12.32 29.36
C ALA A 64 20.04 -11.05 28.46
N PRO A 65 20.93 -11.09 27.46
CA PRO A 65 21.12 -9.99 26.52
C PRO A 65 19.81 -9.53 25.88
N GLU A 66 18.94 -10.47 25.57
CA GLU A 66 17.63 -10.22 24.96
C GLU A 66 16.68 -9.41 25.86
N ARG A 67 17.02 -9.25 27.14
CA ARG A 67 16.24 -8.38 28.01
C ARG A 67 16.18 -6.93 27.50
N GLY A 68 17.26 -6.44 26.92
CA GLY A 68 17.36 -5.12 26.29
C GLY A 68 16.57 -4.98 25.01
N TYR A 69 16.13 -6.07 24.37
CA TYR A 69 15.37 -6.03 23.11
C TYR A 69 13.92 -5.60 23.28
N PHE A 70 13.44 -5.51 24.55
CA PHE A 70 12.05 -5.23 24.87
C PHE A 70 11.94 -4.11 25.91
N TYR A 71 10.77 -3.47 25.94
CA TYR A 71 10.39 -2.56 27.00
C TYR A 71 9.62 -3.31 28.07
N PHE A 72 10.02 -3.18 29.34
CA PHE A 72 9.30 -3.71 30.50
C PHE A 72 8.87 -2.59 31.42
N GLU A 73 7.63 -2.64 31.88
CA GLU A 73 7.01 -1.64 32.75
C GLU A 73 6.56 -2.27 34.06
N GLN A 74 6.81 -1.58 35.19
CA GLN A 74 6.24 -1.97 36.47
C GLN A 74 4.78 -1.55 36.53
N THR A 75 3.90 -2.50 36.78
CA THR A 75 2.47 -2.29 36.99
C THR A 75 2.07 -2.77 38.40
N PRO A 76 0.88 -2.40 38.92
CA PRO A 76 0.40 -2.92 40.19
C PRO A 76 0.33 -4.45 40.25
N GLU A 77 0.12 -5.11 39.11
CA GLU A 77 0.06 -6.57 38.99
C GLU A 77 1.43 -7.20 38.71
N GLY A 78 2.51 -6.43 38.73
CA GLY A 78 3.86 -6.86 38.43
C GLY A 78 4.42 -6.31 37.16
N GLU A 79 5.58 -6.79 36.74
CA GLU A 79 6.27 -6.35 35.54
C GLU A 79 5.58 -6.90 34.26
N LYS A 80 5.31 -6.04 33.31
CA LYS A 80 4.69 -6.40 32.02
C LYS A 80 5.51 -5.87 30.84
N PRO A 81 5.54 -6.60 29.71
CA PRO A 81 6.16 -6.08 28.50
C PRO A 81 5.25 -5.01 27.85
N ALA A 82 5.85 -4.07 27.16
CA ALA A 82 5.12 -3.25 26.22
C ALA A 82 4.68 -4.08 25.00
N THR A 83 3.49 -3.80 24.51
CA THR A 83 2.89 -4.51 23.37
C THR A 83 2.42 -3.52 22.30
N TRP A 84 2.20 -4.00 21.09
CA TRP A 84 1.58 -3.20 20.05
C TRP A 84 0.11 -2.98 20.39
N LEU A 85 -0.29 -1.72 20.62
CA LEU A 85 -1.66 -1.28 20.90
C LEU A 85 -2.40 -2.12 21.96
N GLY A 86 -1.70 -2.71 22.95
CA GLY A 86 -2.28 -3.54 23.99
C GLY A 86 -2.51 -5.01 23.60
N VAL A 87 -2.12 -5.43 22.39
CA VAL A 87 -2.25 -6.82 21.92
C VAL A 87 -1.17 -7.67 22.58
N SER A 88 -1.57 -8.53 23.52
CA SER A 88 -0.66 -9.31 24.37
C SER A 88 0.23 -10.32 23.63
N SER A 89 -0.16 -10.71 22.42
CA SER A 89 0.65 -11.61 21.57
C SER A 89 1.74 -10.90 20.77
N LEU A 90 1.75 -9.54 20.72
CA LEU A 90 2.64 -8.75 19.87
C LEU A 90 3.54 -7.87 20.74
N ILE A 91 4.72 -8.40 21.08
CA ILE A 91 5.66 -7.79 22.03
C ILE A 91 6.51 -6.72 21.34
N LYS A 92 6.46 -5.50 21.85
CA LYS A 92 7.13 -4.33 21.26
C LYS A 92 8.66 -4.46 21.33
N LEU A 93 9.35 -4.29 20.20
CA LEU A 93 10.80 -4.26 20.09
C LEU A 93 11.39 -2.90 20.48
N ASN A 94 12.53 -2.92 21.18
CA ASN A 94 13.23 -1.76 21.70
C ASN A 94 14.51 -1.46 20.90
N PHE A 95 14.41 -0.60 19.89
CA PHE A 95 15.55 -0.19 19.07
C PHE A 95 16.51 0.83 19.75
N ALA A 96 16.37 1.12 21.03
CA ALA A 96 17.47 1.70 21.81
C ALA A 96 18.61 0.69 22.01
N SER A 97 18.33 -0.63 21.90
CA SER A 97 19.33 -1.68 21.94
C SER A 97 20.12 -1.75 20.65
N ASN A 98 21.43 -1.45 20.72
CA ASN A 98 22.33 -1.61 19.59
C ASN A 98 22.45 -3.09 19.17
N GLU A 99 22.42 -4.02 20.12
CA GLU A 99 22.48 -5.44 19.84
C GLU A 99 21.25 -5.91 19.04
N LEU A 100 20.04 -5.41 19.36
CA LEU A 100 18.87 -5.65 18.54
C LEU A 100 19.02 -5.08 17.12
N ARG A 101 19.55 -3.85 16.97
CA ARG A 101 19.82 -3.26 15.65
C ARG A 101 20.78 -4.13 14.84
N GLU A 102 21.89 -4.57 15.46
CA GLU A 102 22.85 -5.48 14.80
C GLU A 102 22.15 -6.79 14.36
N ARG A 103 21.34 -7.40 15.24
CA ARG A 103 20.63 -8.63 14.94
C ARG A 103 19.59 -8.48 13.83
N MET A 104 18.87 -7.36 13.82
CA MET A 104 17.82 -7.13 12.82
C MET A 104 18.36 -6.74 11.45
N TYR A 105 19.35 -5.83 11.38
CA TYR A 105 19.83 -5.31 10.10
C TYR A 105 21.32 -4.90 10.06
N GLY A 106 22.00 -4.62 11.20
CA GLY A 106 23.36 -4.07 11.21
C GLY A 106 24.41 -5.10 10.86
N ALA A 107 24.42 -6.26 11.51
CA ALA A 107 25.41 -7.30 11.28
C ALA A 107 25.33 -7.89 9.86
N ARG A 108 26.47 -8.45 9.41
CA ARG A 108 26.58 -9.04 8.07
C ARG A 108 25.60 -10.19 7.84
N ASP A 109 25.31 -10.96 8.88
CA ASP A 109 24.39 -12.09 8.91
C ASP A 109 23.04 -11.74 9.54
N SER A 110 22.71 -10.44 9.64
CA SER A 110 21.46 -9.95 10.17
C SER A 110 20.24 -10.47 9.40
N ILE A 111 19.10 -10.48 10.07
CA ILE A 111 17.82 -10.98 9.52
C ILE A 111 17.50 -10.31 8.18
N ALA A 112 17.53 -8.97 8.11
CA ALA A 112 17.20 -8.24 6.90
C ALA A 112 18.11 -8.61 5.71
N ARG A 113 19.42 -8.78 5.97
CA ARG A 113 20.41 -9.08 4.92
C ARG A 113 20.41 -10.55 4.50
N ARG A 114 20.18 -11.46 5.44
CA ARG A 114 20.15 -12.90 5.18
C ARG A 114 19.10 -13.28 4.13
N TRP A 115 17.90 -12.74 4.24
CA TRP A 115 16.82 -13.05 3.32
C TRP A 115 16.94 -12.39 1.95
N LEU A 116 17.83 -11.40 1.81
CA LEU A 116 18.22 -10.81 0.52
C LEU A 116 19.36 -11.60 -0.16
N ASP A 117 19.65 -12.80 0.29
CA ASP A 117 20.66 -13.65 -0.33
C ASP A 117 20.12 -14.34 -1.59
N ALA A 118 21.03 -14.67 -2.53
CA ALA A 118 20.66 -15.35 -3.76
C ALA A 118 19.90 -16.66 -3.54
N GLU A 119 20.17 -17.35 -2.41
CA GLU A 119 19.50 -18.60 -2.06
C GLU A 119 18.05 -18.39 -1.61
N SER A 120 17.76 -17.33 -0.84
CA SER A 120 16.40 -16.98 -0.40
C SER A 120 15.61 -16.25 -1.46
N GLY A 121 16.31 -15.50 -2.32
CA GLY A 121 15.76 -14.85 -3.49
C GLY A 121 14.82 -13.69 -3.26
N LEU A 122 14.81 -13.05 -2.07
CA LEU A 122 14.04 -11.81 -1.85
C LEU A 122 14.73 -10.62 -2.50
N ASP A 123 13.93 -9.73 -3.08
CA ASP A 123 14.36 -8.50 -3.73
C ASP A 123 14.09 -7.25 -2.88
N GLY A 124 13.51 -7.42 -1.71
CA GLY A 124 13.17 -6.31 -0.84
C GLY A 124 12.24 -6.66 0.31
N TRP A 125 11.73 -5.61 0.96
CA TRP A 125 10.93 -5.73 2.17
C TRP A 125 9.70 -4.81 2.17
N ARG A 126 8.58 -5.34 2.62
CA ARG A 126 7.50 -4.56 3.22
C ARG A 126 7.72 -4.56 4.73
N ILE A 127 7.74 -3.39 5.35
CA ILE A 127 7.93 -3.26 6.79
C ILE A 127 6.57 -3.07 7.45
N ASP A 128 6.18 -4.06 8.23
CA ASP A 128 4.94 -4.06 9.00
C ASP A 128 4.99 -3.01 10.13
N VAL A 129 3.88 -2.27 10.32
CA VAL A 129 3.77 -1.19 11.32
C VAL A 129 4.97 -0.23 11.30
N ALA A 130 5.47 0.11 10.11
CA ALA A 130 6.67 0.92 9.95
C ALA A 130 6.56 2.29 10.65
N ASN A 131 5.36 2.88 10.69
CA ASN A 131 5.11 4.17 11.36
C ASN A 131 5.25 4.12 12.90
N MET A 132 5.32 2.95 13.50
CA MET A 132 5.51 2.78 14.95
C MET A 132 6.85 2.12 15.32
N ALA A 133 7.60 1.61 14.34
CA ALA A 133 8.90 1.01 14.59
C ALA A 133 9.86 2.04 15.21
N GLY A 134 10.51 1.68 16.34
CA GLY A 134 11.41 2.58 17.07
C GLY A 134 10.76 3.71 17.85
N ARG A 135 9.42 3.77 17.91
CA ARG A 135 8.67 4.80 18.65
C ARG A 135 8.00 4.23 19.89
N ARG A 136 8.27 4.86 21.06
CA ARG A 136 7.58 4.59 22.32
C ARG A 136 7.62 5.80 23.25
N GLY A 137 6.47 6.44 23.49
CA GLY A 137 6.40 7.65 24.30
C GLY A 137 7.30 8.77 23.75
N ALA A 138 8.18 9.29 24.58
CA ALA A 138 9.17 10.31 24.19
C ALA A 138 10.39 9.72 23.45
N HIS A 139 10.56 8.39 23.43
CA HIS A 139 11.64 7.74 22.70
C HIS A 139 11.24 7.54 21.24
N ASP A 140 11.90 8.23 20.35
CA ASP A 140 11.68 8.16 18.90
C ASP A 140 13.02 8.10 18.16
N VAL A 141 13.31 6.94 17.62
CA VAL A 141 14.47 6.63 16.78
C VAL A 141 14.07 6.08 15.42
N SER A 142 12.82 6.33 15.02
CA SER A 142 12.24 5.77 13.80
C SER A 142 12.96 6.23 12.53
N HIS A 143 13.41 7.49 12.50
CA HIS A 143 14.12 8.04 11.34
C HIS A 143 15.51 7.42 11.17
N GLU A 144 16.21 7.18 12.30
CA GLU A 144 17.49 6.47 12.28
C GLU A 144 17.30 5.04 11.78
N ILE A 145 16.31 4.32 12.33
CA ILE A 145 16.03 2.93 11.98
C ILE A 145 15.67 2.81 10.50
N SER A 146 14.81 3.68 9.99
CA SER A 146 14.42 3.61 8.58
C SER A 146 15.59 3.78 7.63
N GLY A 147 16.46 4.76 7.91
CA GLY A 147 17.68 5.00 7.12
C GLY A 147 18.72 3.90 7.25
N GLU A 148 19.00 3.46 8.48
CA GLU A 148 19.95 2.37 8.77
C GLU A 148 19.52 1.05 8.12
N PHE A 149 18.22 0.70 8.22
CA PHE A 149 17.67 -0.51 7.62
C PHE A 149 17.80 -0.50 6.10
N VAL A 150 17.40 0.59 5.45
CA VAL A 150 17.50 0.74 3.99
C VAL A 150 18.95 0.67 3.54
N ALA A 151 19.86 1.39 4.21
CA ALA A 151 21.27 1.37 3.90
C ALA A 151 21.88 -0.05 4.06
N ALA A 152 21.52 -0.77 5.11
CA ALA A 152 21.96 -2.13 5.35
C ALA A 152 21.49 -3.10 4.24
N CYS A 153 20.25 -2.99 3.81
CA CYS A 153 19.72 -3.78 2.71
C CYS A 153 20.41 -3.47 1.39
N GLN A 154 20.61 -2.19 1.07
CA GLN A 154 21.27 -1.76 -0.17
C GLN A 154 22.76 -2.12 -0.22
N GLN A 155 23.45 -2.18 0.93
CA GLN A 155 24.82 -2.69 1.00
C GLN A 155 24.91 -4.18 0.63
N LYS A 156 23.87 -4.97 0.93
CA LYS A 156 23.79 -6.38 0.54
C LYS A 156 23.36 -6.54 -0.91
N GLN A 157 22.34 -5.80 -1.33
CA GLN A 157 21.75 -5.84 -2.66
C GLN A 157 21.33 -4.41 -3.08
N PRO A 158 22.10 -3.74 -3.96
CA PRO A 158 21.89 -2.33 -4.31
C PRO A 158 20.48 -1.99 -4.81
N ASP A 159 19.84 -2.91 -5.53
CA ASP A 159 18.49 -2.73 -6.11
C ASP A 159 17.36 -3.13 -5.16
N THR A 160 17.68 -3.37 -3.88
CA THR A 160 16.66 -3.69 -2.85
C THR A 160 15.60 -2.60 -2.77
N TYR A 161 14.34 -2.99 -2.80
CA TYR A 161 13.22 -2.10 -2.58
C TYR A 161 12.63 -2.29 -1.17
N VAL A 162 12.44 -1.20 -0.44
CA VAL A 162 11.85 -1.22 0.92
C VAL A 162 10.65 -0.29 0.97
N VAL A 163 9.50 -0.83 1.33
CA VAL A 163 8.24 -0.10 1.49
C VAL A 163 7.72 -0.23 2.92
N GLY A 164 7.33 0.89 3.52
CA GLY A 164 6.76 0.91 4.87
C GLY A 164 5.24 0.86 4.88
N GLU A 165 4.65 0.05 5.76
CA GLU A 165 3.26 0.23 6.10
C GLU A 165 3.12 1.48 6.97
N HIS A 166 2.38 2.47 6.47
CA HIS A 166 2.38 3.80 7.08
C HIS A 166 1.02 4.48 6.95
N PHE A 167 0.33 4.69 8.07
CA PHE A 167 -1.01 5.29 8.10
C PHE A 167 -1.02 6.81 8.22
N PRO A 168 -0.16 7.43 9.08
CA PRO A 168 -0.14 8.87 9.28
C PRO A 168 0.66 9.61 8.19
N ASP A 169 1.15 10.79 8.50
CA ASP A 169 2.02 11.58 7.65
C ASP A 169 3.41 10.91 7.53
N PRO A 170 3.85 10.51 6.33
CA PRO A 170 5.06 9.72 6.16
C PRO A 170 6.35 10.55 6.03
N ARG A 171 6.25 11.88 5.97
CA ARG A 171 7.36 12.76 5.58
C ARG A 171 8.63 12.51 6.37
N GLY A 172 8.52 12.36 7.69
CA GLY A 172 9.67 12.10 8.53
C GLY A 172 10.42 10.82 8.19
N ASP A 173 9.70 9.74 7.96
CA ASP A 173 10.24 8.39 7.78
C ASP A 173 10.73 8.11 6.33
N MET A 174 10.35 8.97 5.36
CA MET A 174 10.77 8.85 3.96
C MET A 174 11.95 9.76 3.59
N LEU A 175 12.19 10.79 4.39
CA LEU A 175 13.31 11.70 4.17
C LEU A 175 14.63 11.08 4.65
N ARG A 176 15.76 11.65 4.21
CA ARG A 176 17.11 11.28 4.66
C ARG A 176 17.48 9.81 4.44
N GLY A 177 17.02 9.20 3.34
CA GLY A 177 17.34 7.81 3.02
C GLY A 177 16.48 6.78 3.77
N GLY A 178 15.34 7.20 4.33
CA GLY A 178 14.34 6.30 4.92
C GLY A 178 13.62 5.42 3.88
N TRP A 179 12.41 4.99 4.20
CA TRP A 179 11.66 4.08 3.31
C TRP A 179 11.59 4.62 1.88
N HIS A 180 11.82 3.77 0.88
CA HIS A 180 11.76 4.15 -0.53
C HIS A 180 10.34 4.59 -0.94
N GLY A 181 9.34 3.98 -0.35
CA GLY A 181 7.92 4.28 -0.52
C GLY A 181 7.13 3.82 0.70
N ILE A 182 5.85 4.09 0.70
CA ILE A 182 4.91 3.64 1.73
C ILE A 182 3.68 2.99 1.10
N MET A 183 2.93 2.23 1.89
CA MET A 183 1.53 1.93 1.58
C MET A 183 0.72 3.21 1.80
N ALA A 184 0.24 3.84 0.72
CA ALA A 184 -0.27 5.22 0.72
C ALA A 184 -1.70 5.36 1.26
N TYR A 185 -1.95 4.86 2.49
CA TYR A 185 -3.27 4.95 3.13
C TYR A 185 -3.80 6.38 3.21
N SER A 186 -2.99 7.33 3.69
CA SER A 186 -3.40 8.72 3.85
C SER A 186 -3.46 9.48 2.53
N ALA A 187 -2.49 9.22 1.63
CA ALA A 187 -2.34 9.98 0.39
C ALA A 187 -3.22 9.45 -0.75
N PHE A 188 -3.71 8.21 -0.68
CA PHE A 188 -4.51 7.59 -1.74
C PHE A 188 -5.74 6.86 -1.21
N THR A 189 -5.58 5.82 -0.38
CA THR A 189 -6.67 4.92 0.01
C THR A 189 -7.84 5.67 0.65
N ARG A 190 -7.57 6.41 1.73
CA ARG A 190 -8.62 7.11 2.48
C ARG A 190 -9.31 8.23 1.70
N PRO A 191 -8.60 9.07 0.92
CA PRO A 191 -9.23 10.02 0.01
C PRO A 191 -10.15 9.35 -1.01
N VAL A 192 -9.69 8.29 -1.71
CA VAL A 192 -10.49 7.55 -2.70
C VAL A 192 -11.72 6.91 -2.06
N TRP A 193 -11.55 6.26 -0.90
CA TRP A 193 -12.67 5.69 -0.14
C TRP A 193 -13.73 6.72 0.17
N SER A 194 -13.33 7.87 0.71
CA SER A 194 -14.25 8.95 1.10
C SER A 194 -15.03 9.51 -0.09
N TRP A 195 -14.47 9.45 -1.28
CA TRP A 195 -15.11 9.93 -2.49
C TRP A 195 -15.98 8.87 -3.17
N LEU A 196 -15.53 7.59 -3.21
CA LEU A 196 -16.18 6.52 -3.97
C LEU A 196 -17.08 5.60 -3.13
N ARG A 197 -17.09 5.75 -1.79
CA ARG A 197 -17.92 4.88 -0.97
C ARG A 197 -19.40 4.91 -1.39
N ALA A 198 -20.10 3.78 -1.23
CA ALA A 198 -21.54 3.71 -1.37
C ALA A 198 -22.25 4.69 -0.42
N ASP A 199 -23.42 5.18 -0.81
CA ASP A 199 -24.21 6.09 0.03
C ASP A 199 -24.60 5.41 1.35
N VAL A 200 -24.95 4.13 1.28
CA VAL A 200 -25.23 3.27 2.44
C VAL A 200 -24.21 2.14 2.45
N LEU A 201 -23.40 2.09 3.50
CA LEU A 201 -22.50 0.95 3.74
C LEU A 201 -23.24 -0.21 4.39
N PRO A 202 -22.79 -1.47 4.21
CA PRO A 202 -23.34 -2.62 4.93
C PRO A 202 -23.41 -2.35 6.44
N ALA A 203 -24.43 -2.90 7.12
CA ALA A 203 -24.63 -2.67 8.56
C ALA A 203 -23.47 -3.21 9.42
N ASP A 204 -22.78 -4.23 8.94
CA ASP A 204 -21.60 -4.84 9.55
C ASP A 204 -20.28 -4.23 9.08
N PHE A 205 -20.33 -3.16 8.27
CA PHE A 205 -19.12 -2.47 7.84
C PHE A 205 -18.39 -1.88 9.06
N PRO A 206 -17.08 -2.10 9.23
CA PRO A 206 -16.38 -1.73 10.45
C PRO A 206 -16.32 -0.21 10.64
N ASN A 207 -16.68 0.23 11.85
CA ASN A 207 -16.60 1.63 12.25
C ASN A 207 -15.24 1.99 12.84
N ASN A 208 -14.33 1.03 12.94
CA ASN A 208 -13.02 1.23 13.50
C ASN A 208 -11.96 0.53 12.64
N PHE A 209 -10.72 1.01 12.79
CA PHE A 209 -9.55 0.43 12.20
C PHE A 209 -8.54 0.22 13.34
N PHE A 210 -8.22 -1.04 13.65
CA PHE A 210 -7.38 -1.40 14.81
C PHE A 210 -7.83 -0.74 16.13
N GLY A 211 -9.15 -0.77 16.41
CA GLY A 211 -9.71 -0.18 17.63
C GLY A 211 -9.84 1.35 17.64
N THR A 212 -9.38 2.02 16.60
CA THR A 212 -9.58 3.46 16.43
C THR A 212 -10.87 3.71 15.65
N PRO A 213 -11.83 4.51 16.17
CA PRO A 213 -13.03 4.87 15.43
C PRO A 213 -12.66 5.61 14.14
N LEU A 214 -12.81 4.96 13.01
CA LEU A 214 -12.47 5.50 11.71
C LEU A 214 -13.61 5.29 10.72
N GLY A 215 -14.71 5.98 10.94
CA GLY A 215 -15.76 6.08 9.94
C GLY A 215 -15.17 6.52 8.59
N VAL A 216 -15.72 6.03 7.50
CA VAL A 216 -15.38 6.53 6.16
C VAL A 216 -16.36 7.66 5.84
N PRO A 217 -15.97 8.94 5.99
CA PRO A 217 -16.87 10.05 5.70
C PRO A 217 -17.17 10.11 4.20
N HIS A 218 -18.36 10.55 3.83
CA HIS A 218 -18.67 10.86 2.44
C HIS A 218 -18.12 12.25 2.11
N ARG A 219 -17.22 12.34 1.13
CA ARG A 219 -16.57 13.60 0.73
C ARG A 219 -16.68 13.83 -0.77
N ASP A 220 -16.55 15.08 -1.18
CA ASP A 220 -16.51 15.48 -2.59
C ASP A 220 -15.11 15.30 -3.20
N GLY A 221 -15.00 15.43 -4.52
CA GLY A 221 -13.72 15.31 -5.23
C GLY A 221 -12.74 16.44 -4.88
N VAL A 222 -13.24 17.61 -4.48
CA VAL A 222 -12.38 18.73 -4.01
C VAL A 222 -11.65 18.34 -2.73
N SER A 223 -12.38 17.77 -1.77
CA SER A 223 -11.81 17.28 -0.52
C SER A 223 -10.85 16.09 -0.74
N MET A 224 -11.18 15.19 -1.67
CA MET A 224 -10.32 14.06 -2.05
C MET A 224 -8.96 14.57 -2.56
N VAL A 225 -8.98 15.45 -3.56
CA VAL A 225 -7.76 16.00 -4.16
C VAL A 225 -6.97 16.84 -3.16
N ALA A 226 -7.64 17.64 -2.33
CA ALA A 226 -6.98 18.43 -1.28
C ALA A 226 -6.25 17.53 -0.27
N ALA A 227 -6.86 16.42 0.15
CA ALA A 227 -6.24 15.44 1.03
C ALA A 227 -5.01 14.79 0.37
N MET A 228 -5.14 14.30 -0.88
CA MET A 228 -4.02 13.73 -1.63
C MET A 228 -2.84 14.70 -1.70
N ARG A 229 -3.10 15.96 -2.08
CA ARG A 229 -2.08 17.01 -2.18
C ARG A 229 -1.42 17.32 -0.83
N SER A 230 -2.19 17.36 0.24
CA SER A 230 -1.67 17.65 1.59
C SER A 230 -0.65 16.61 2.04
N PHE A 231 -0.91 15.32 1.80
CA PHE A 231 -0.01 14.23 2.21
C PHE A 231 1.19 14.04 1.27
N THR A 232 1.10 14.48 0.02
CA THR A 232 2.21 14.36 -0.94
C THR A 232 3.09 15.60 -1.03
N ALA A 233 2.63 16.78 -0.58
CA ALA A 233 3.31 18.06 -0.78
C ALA A 233 4.71 18.15 -0.14
N GLY A 234 4.97 17.40 0.92
CA GLY A 234 6.26 17.41 1.63
C GLY A 234 7.13 16.18 1.33
N VAL A 235 6.74 15.36 0.36
CA VAL A 235 7.44 14.11 0.00
C VAL A 235 8.10 14.29 -1.36
N PRO A 236 9.38 13.88 -1.55
CA PRO A 236 10.02 13.89 -2.86
C PRO A 236 9.19 13.10 -3.89
N TYR A 237 9.08 13.62 -5.11
CA TYR A 237 8.20 13.03 -6.11
C TYR A 237 8.60 11.60 -6.49
N ASP A 238 9.88 11.26 -6.49
CA ASP A 238 10.36 9.90 -6.70
C ASP A 238 9.89 8.93 -5.60
N ALA A 239 9.79 9.39 -4.35
CA ALA A 239 9.23 8.60 -3.26
C ALA A 239 7.70 8.44 -3.39
N VAL A 240 6.99 9.46 -3.92
CA VAL A 240 5.58 9.31 -4.30
C VAL A 240 5.42 8.25 -5.38
N LEU A 241 6.26 8.27 -6.43
CA LEU A 241 6.25 7.29 -7.50
C LEU A 241 6.53 5.87 -7.05
N ARG A 242 7.26 5.70 -5.94
CA ARG A 242 7.59 4.39 -5.34
C ARG A 242 6.60 3.95 -4.26
N SER A 243 5.67 4.81 -3.84
CA SER A 243 4.66 4.45 -2.85
C SER A 243 3.54 3.60 -3.46
N TRP A 244 3.01 2.66 -2.68
CA TRP A 244 1.95 1.77 -3.15
C TRP A 244 0.59 2.44 -3.10
N LEU A 245 -0.08 2.46 -4.23
CA LEU A 245 -1.49 2.84 -4.33
C LEU A 245 -2.34 1.60 -4.05
N ILE A 246 -2.90 1.53 -2.88
CA ILE A 246 -3.71 0.40 -2.43
C ILE A 246 -5.19 0.83 -2.33
N LEU A 247 -6.09 0.07 -2.92
CA LEU A 247 -7.53 0.27 -2.71
C LEU A 247 -7.99 -0.38 -1.41
N ASP A 248 -7.40 -1.51 -1.07
CA ASP A 248 -7.58 -2.24 0.18
C ASP A 248 -6.37 -3.13 0.48
N SER A 249 -6.47 -3.91 1.54
CA SER A 249 -5.45 -4.87 1.96
C SER A 249 -6.07 -5.96 2.82
N HIS A 250 -5.24 -6.89 3.29
CA HIS A 250 -5.63 -7.92 4.25
C HIS A 250 -6.10 -7.36 5.62
N ASP A 251 -5.89 -6.09 5.90
CA ASP A 251 -6.28 -5.42 7.15
C ASP A 251 -7.52 -4.55 7.03
N THR A 252 -8.07 -4.44 5.84
CA THR A 252 -9.20 -3.55 5.56
C THR A 252 -10.38 -4.32 4.96
N PRO A 253 -11.60 -3.77 5.00
CA PRO A 253 -12.68 -4.26 4.15
C PRO A 253 -12.28 -4.21 2.68
N ARG A 254 -12.84 -5.10 1.88
CA ARG A 254 -12.64 -5.10 0.44
C ARG A 254 -13.22 -3.82 -0.20
N PHE A 255 -12.45 -3.21 -1.09
CA PHE A 255 -12.84 -1.97 -1.74
C PHE A 255 -14.15 -2.10 -2.55
N HIS A 256 -14.35 -3.25 -3.19
CA HIS A 256 -15.59 -3.55 -3.91
C HIS A 256 -16.83 -3.42 -3.01
N VAL A 257 -16.74 -3.89 -1.76
CA VAL A 257 -17.83 -3.78 -0.78
C VAL A 257 -18.03 -2.33 -0.34
N LEU A 258 -16.96 -1.59 -0.12
CA LEU A 258 -17.02 -0.16 0.23
C LEU A 258 -17.61 0.68 -0.91
N ALA A 259 -17.21 0.43 -2.15
CA ALA A 259 -17.71 1.13 -3.33
C ALA A 259 -19.19 0.82 -3.60
N GLY A 260 -19.65 -0.38 -3.23
CA GLY A 260 -21.05 -0.81 -3.28
C GLY A 260 -21.55 -1.26 -4.64
N ASP A 261 -20.83 -0.93 -5.70
CA ASP A 261 -21.13 -1.38 -7.06
C ASP A 261 -19.87 -1.51 -7.93
N ARG A 262 -20.01 -2.24 -9.04
CA ARG A 262 -18.93 -2.54 -9.97
C ARG A 262 -18.39 -1.28 -10.66
N GLU A 263 -19.24 -0.36 -11.04
CA GLU A 263 -18.81 0.82 -11.81
C GLU A 263 -18.00 1.79 -10.95
N ARG A 264 -18.40 2.02 -9.70
CA ARG A 264 -17.56 2.76 -8.72
C ARG A 264 -16.24 2.04 -8.45
N THR A 265 -16.25 0.70 -8.38
CA THR A 265 -15.03 -0.10 -8.25
C THR A 265 -14.10 0.14 -9.43
N LYS A 266 -14.61 0.12 -10.66
CA LYS A 266 -13.85 0.42 -11.88
C LYS A 266 -13.23 1.82 -11.85
N VAL A 267 -13.92 2.82 -11.31
CA VAL A 267 -13.37 4.18 -11.13
C VAL A 267 -12.19 4.17 -10.17
N GLY A 268 -12.29 3.45 -9.04
CA GLY A 268 -11.21 3.29 -8.08
C GLY A 268 -9.97 2.62 -8.70
N VAL A 269 -10.17 1.55 -9.47
CA VAL A 269 -9.11 0.86 -10.22
C VAL A 269 -8.48 1.80 -11.25
N GLY A 270 -9.27 2.58 -11.97
CA GLY A 270 -8.78 3.58 -12.91
C GLY A 270 -7.85 4.61 -12.22
N LEU A 271 -8.27 5.15 -11.06
CA LEU A 271 -7.43 6.04 -10.25
C LEU A 271 -6.14 5.35 -9.79
N GLN A 272 -6.24 4.11 -9.29
CA GLN A 272 -5.09 3.32 -8.84
C GLN A 272 -4.06 3.13 -9.95
N MET A 273 -4.51 2.82 -11.16
CA MET A 273 -3.62 2.52 -12.28
C MET A 273 -3.07 3.76 -12.98
N THR A 274 -3.63 4.96 -12.75
CA THR A 274 -3.22 6.16 -13.49
C THR A 274 -2.61 7.26 -12.63
N LEU A 275 -2.87 7.31 -11.32
CA LEU A 275 -2.21 8.26 -10.42
C LEU A 275 -0.72 7.89 -10.17
N PRO A 276 0.12 8.86 -9.73
CA PRO A 276 1.52 8.60 -9.38
C PRO A 276 1.66 7.62 -8.21
N GLY A 277 2.41 6.56 -8.40
CA GLY A 277 2.68 5.51 -7.42
C GLY A 277 2.71 4.13 -8.06
N VAL A 278 2.91 3.09 -7.27
CA VAL A 278 2.91 1.68 -7.68
C VAL A 278 1.55 1.06 -7.38
N PRO A 279 0.73 0.70 -8.36
CA PRO A 279 -0.52 0.00 -8.10
C PRO A 279 -0.28 -1.33 -7.39
N MET A 280 -0.90 -1.54 -6.24
CA MET A 280 -0.90 -2.82 -5.51
C MET A 280 -2.32 -3.39 -5.50
N VAL A 281 -2.50 -4.52 -6.13
CA VAL A 281 -3.78 -5.25 -6.17
C VAL A 281 -3.75 -6.29 -5.06
N TRP A 282 -4.69 -6.20 -4.12
CA TRP A 282 -4.89 -7.26 -3.14
C TRP A 282 -5.55 -8.46 -3.83
N MET A 283 -4.97 -9.63 -3.66
CA MET A 283 -5.42 -10.86 -4.35
C MET A 283 -6.94 -11.04 -4.23
N GLY A 284 -7.61 -11.24 -5.36
CA GLY A 284 -9.06 -11.42 -5.43
C GLY A 284 -9.86 -10.15 -5.74
N ASP A 285 -9.29 -8.96 -5.63
CA ASP A 285 -9.96 -7.71 -6.03
C ASP A 285 -10.30 -7.71 -7.50
N GLU A 286 -9.39 -8.25 -8.33
CA GLU A 286 -9.54 -8.35 -9.77
C GLU A 286 -10.71 -9.23 -10.22
N ILE A 287 -11.23 -10.06 -9.33
CA ILE A 287 -12.37 -10.94 -9.59
C ILE A 287 -13.58 -10.65 -8.69
N GLY A 288 -13.54 -9.53 -7.95
CA GLY A 288 -14.65 -9.07 -7.11
C GLY A 288 -14.86 -9.86 -5.82
N VAL A 289 -13.81 -10.42 -5.21
CA VAL A 289 -13.91 -11.08 -3.90
C VAL A 289 -14.40 -10.07 -2.86
N GLY A 290 -15.51 -10.39 -2.19
CA GLY A 290 -16.09 -9.58 -1.12
C GLY A 290 -15.45 -9.84 0.24
N GLY A 291 -15.71 -8.95 1.19
CA GLY A 291 -15.32 -9.03 2.61
C GLY A 291 -15.61 -7.70 3.30
N THR A 292 -16.40 -7.74 4.36
CA THR A 292 -16.85 -6.53 5.08
C THR A 292 -16.00 -6.18 6.28
N SER A 293 -15.33 -7.18 6.89
CA SER A 293 -14.55 -7.00 8.11
C SER A 293 -13.07 -6.79 7.83
N CYS A 294 -12.40 -6.10 8.74
CA CYS A 294 -10.95 -6.11 8.81
C CYS A 294 -10.48 -7.48 9.30
N GLY A 295 -9.47 -8.07 8.66
CA GLY A 295 -8.90 -9.33 9.07
C GLY A 295 -9.45 -10.55 8.32
N GLU A 296 -9.96 -11.58 9.01
CA GLU A 296 -10.18 -12.92 8.40
C GLU A 296 -11.13 -12.95 7.20
N ASP A 297 -12.20 -12.17 7.23
CA ASP A 297 -13.16 -12.11 6.13
C ASP A 297 -12.56 -11.49 4.85
N SER A 298 -11.64 -10.54 4.99
CA SER A 298 -10.89 -9.95 3.87
C SER A 298 -9.70 -10.79 3.41
N ARG A 299 -9.31 -11.82 4.19
CA ARG A 299 -8.17 -12.72 3.93
C ARG A 299 -8.58 -14.05 3.29
N ARG A 300 -9.74 -14.13 2.68
CA ARG A 300 -10.22 -15.35 2.01
C ARG A 300 -9.21 -15.81 0.96
N PRO A 301 -8.96 -17.14 0.86
CA PRO A 301 -8.10 -17.68 -0.19
C PRO A 301 -8.67 -17.39 -1.58
N MET A 302 -7.78 -17.27 -2.57
CA MET A 302 -8.16 -17.15 -3.97
C MET A 302 -8.98 -18.38 -4.40
N PRO A 303 -10.20 -18.20 -4.97
CA PRO A 303 -11.08 -19.31 -5.31
C PRO A 303 -10.70 -19.96 -6.66
N TRP A 304 -9.50 -20.55 -6.75
CA TRP A 304 -8.96 -21.15 -7.98
C TRP A 304 -9.82 -22.26 -8.56
N ASN A 305 -10.57 -22.96 -7.73
CA ASN A 305 -11.46 -24.06 -8.16
C ASN A 305 -12.90 -23.61 -8.47
N ARG A 306 -13.16 -22.30 -8.44
CA ARG A 306 -14.49 -21.70 -8.65
C ARG A 306 -14.41 -20.51 -9.61
N GLU A 307 -13.69 -20.66 -10.72
CA GLU A 307 -13.51 -19.57 -11.71
C GLU A 307 -14.85 -19.08 -12.30
N HIS A 308 -15.91 -19.92 -12.29
CA HIS A 308 -17.25 -19.53 -12.72
C HIS A 308 -17.93 -18.49 -11.82
N GLU A 309 -17.40 -18.27 -10.62
CA GLU A 309 -17.87 -17.22 -9.69
C GLU A 309 -17.14 -15.90 -9.89
N TRP A 310 -16.10 -15.86 -10.72
CA TRP A 310 -15.30 -14.66 -10.93
C TRP A 310 -16.08 -13.58 -11.69
N ASP A 311 -15.95 -12.33 -11.27
CA ASP A 311 -16.46 -11.20 -12.05
C ASP A 311 -15.57 -10.98 -13.28
N GLY A 312 -15.99 -11.56 -14.40
CA GLY A 312 -15.24 -11.51 -15.65
C GLY A 312 -15.10 -10.09 -16.22
N ASP A 313 -16.09 -9.22 -16.00
CA ASP A 313 -16.05 -7.81 -16.46
C ASP A 313 -15.04 -7.00 -15.65
N LEU A 314 -14.99 -7.23 -14.33
CA LEU A 314 -14.01 -6.57 -13.47
C LEU A 314 -12.60 -7.06 -13.78
N LEU A 315 -12.41 -8.37 -14.01
CA LEU A 315 -11.12 -8.93 -14.41
C LEU A 315 -10.64 -8.35 -15.76
N ALA A 316 -11.55 -8.22 -16.73
CA ALA A 316 -11.21 -7.59 -18.00
C ALA A 316 -10.78 -6.12 -17.80
N TRP A 317 -11.49 -5.38 -16.97
CA TRP A 317 -11.16 -3.99 -16.63
C TRP A 317 -9.78 -3.84 -15.99
N TYR A 318 -9.44 -4.69 -15.01
CA TYR A 318 -8.09 -4.71 -14.41
C TYR A 318 -7.02 -4.98 -15.48
N ARG A 319 -7.25 -5.95 -16.35
CA ARG A 319 -6.31 -6.29 -17.45
C ARG A 319 -6.10 -5.11 -18.40
N ASP A 320 -7.15 -4.40 -18.76
CA ASP A 320 -7.08 -3.24 -19.65
C ASP A 320 -6.33 -2.08 -18.98
N CYS A 321 -6.64 -1.79 -17.72
CA CYS A 321 -5.95 -0.75 -16.96
C CYS A 321 -4.47 -1.09 -16.72
N ILE A 322 -4.13 -2.35 -16.44
CA ILE A 322 -2.74 -2.81 -16.29
C ILE A 322 -1.99 -2.70 -17.62
N ARG A 323 -2.63 -3.07 -18.75
CA ARG A 323 -2.03 -2.94 -20.08
C ARG A 323 -1.77 -1.48 -20.40
N LEU A 324 -2.72 -0.61 -20.14
CA LEU A 324 -2.58 0.83 -20.31
C LEU A 324 -1.40 1.37 -19.49
N ARG A 325 -1.33 1.02 -18.19
CA ARG A 325 -0.25 1.44 -17.29
C ARG A 325 1.12 0.99 -17.77
N ARG A 326 1.25 -0.27 -18.20
CA ARG A 326 2.52 -0.84 -18.67
C ARG A 326 2.97 -0.29 -20.02
N GLY A 327 2.05 0.24 -20.80
CA GLY A 327 2.32 0.82 -22.13
C GLY A 327 2.56 2.34 -22.13
N SER A 328 2.57 3.00 -20.94
CA SER A 328 2.67 4.46 -20.86
C SER A 328 3.74 4.92 -19.86
N ASP A 329 4.74 5.64 -20.38
CA ASP A 329 5.75 6.30 -19.55
C ASP A 329 5.13 7.44 -18.72
N ALA A 330 4.12 8.12 -19.26
CA ALA A 330 3.41 9.15 -18.52
C ALA A 330 2.76 8.59 -17.25
N LEU A 331 2.17 7.41 -17.32
CA LEU A 331 1.61 6.75 -16.12
C LEU A 331 2.69 6.22 -15.18
N ALA A 332 3.79 5.71 -15.72
CA ALA A 332 4.88 5.14 -14.93
C ALA A 332 5.64 6.20 -14.13
N VAL A 333 6.14 7.23 -14.79
CA VAL A 333 7.07 8.23 -14.21
C VAL A 333 6.67 9.69 -14.47
N GLY A 334 5.60 9.93 -15.24
CA GLY A 334 5.17 11.27 -15.64
C GLY A 334 4.65 12.13 -14.49
N SER A 335 4.63 13.43 -14.71
CA SER A 335 4.07 14.41 -13.79
C SER A 335 2.54 14.27 -13.65
N LEU A 336 1.97 14.91 -12.65
CA LEU A 336 0.53 15.00 -12.41
C LEU A 336 0.09 16.47 -12.42
N ARG A 337 -0.89 16.79 -13.25
CA ARG A 337 -1.53 18.11 -13.27
C ARG A 337 -3.05 17.98 -13.22
N TRP A 338 -3.67 18.49 -12.17
CA TRP A 338 -5.13 18.56 -12.06
C TRP A 338 -5.66 19.68 -12.96
N LEU A 339 -6.58 19.35 -13.87
CA LEU A 339 -7.20 20.30 -14.81
C LEU A 339 -8.59 20.72 -14.37
N HIS A 340 -9.36 19.81 -13.79
CA HIS A 340 -10.67 20.09 -13.21
C HIS A 340 -10.87 19.26 -11.95
N VAL A 341 -11.38 19.90 -10.92
CA VAL A 341 -11.70 19.24 -9.64
C VAL A 341 -13.09 19.68 -9.20
N GLY A 342 -14.06 18.81 -9.42
CA GLY A 342 -15.46 19.02 -9.04
C GLY A 342 -15.92 18.07 -7.93
N THR A 343 -17.17 18.16 -7.55
CA THR A 343 -17.79 17.29 -6.55
C THR A 343 -17.76 15.83 -6.98
N ASP A 344 -18.23 15.57 -8.21
CA ASP A 344 -18.48 14.21 -8.73
C ASP A 344 -17.55 13.81 -9.86
N VAL A 345 -16.68 14.71 -10.30
CA VAL A 345 -15.71 14.47 -11.37
C VAL A 345 -14.39 15.14 -11.09
N VAL A 346 -13.31 14.43 -11.40
CA VAL A 346 -11.96 14.98 -11.40
C VAL A 346 -11.28 14.65 -12.74
N VAL A 347 -10.54 15.62 -13.28
CA VAL A 347 -9.81 15.48 -14.54
C VAL A 347 -8.37 15.89 -14.31
N TYR A 348 -7.44 15.08 -14.77
CA TYR A 348 -6.03 15.33 -14.63
C TYR A 348 -5.23 14.83 -15.83
N LEU A 349 -4.06 15.41 -15.99
CA LEU A 349 -3.08 15.06 -16.99
C LEU A 349 -1.92 14.32 -16.35
N ARG A 350 -1.52 13.21 -16.95
CA ARG A 350 -0.25 12.53 -16.72
C ARG A 350 0.62 12.78 -17.93
N GLU A 351 1.82 13.27 -17.72
CA GLU A 351 2.65 13.71 -18.85
C GLU A 351 4.15 13.54 -18.62
N THR A 352 4.82 13.12 -19.67
CA THR A 352 6.26 13.26 -19.91
C THR A 352 6.46 14.17 -21.11
N SER A 353 7.69 14.34 -21.59
CA SER A 353 7.97 15.07 -22.83
C SER A 353 7.47 14.36 -24.10
N GLN A 354 7.18 13.05 -24.02
CA GLN A 354 6.86 12.21 -25.18
C GLN A 354 5.48 11.55 -25.09
N ASP A 355 4.91 11.46 -23.90
CA ASP A 355 3.65 10.75 -23.67
C ASP A 355 2.74 11.59 -22.76
N ARG A 356 1.47 11.77 -23.17
CA ARG A 356 0.52 12.63 -22.46
C ARG A 356 -0.86 11.99 -22.44
N LEU A 357 -1.34 11.71 -21.23
CA LEU A 357 -2.63 11.08 -21.03
C LEU A 357 -3.57 11.95 -20.19
N LEU A 358 -4.72 12.28 -20.76
CA LEU A 358 -5.84 12.93 -20.09
C LEU A 358 -6.71 11.86 -19.43
N CYS A 359 -6.88 11.93 -18.13
CA CYS A 359 -7.69 11.00 -17.34
C CYS A 359 -8.90 11.74 -16.75
N CYS A 360 -10.08 11.12 -16.82
CA CYS A 360 -11.32 11.61 -16.24
C CYS A 360 -11.95 10.53 -15.38
N ALA A 361 -12.12 10.80 -14.08
CA ALA A 361 -12.80 9.95 -13.14
C ALA A 361 -14.10 10.63 -12.69
N ALA A 362 -15.23 9.99 -12.90
CA ALA A 362 -16.54 10.44 -12.45
C ALA A 362 -17.16 9.41 -11.51
N ARG A 363 -17.62 9.81 -10.30
CA ARG A 363 -18.34 8.92 -9.38
C ARG A 363 -19.85 8.90 -9.61
N ALA A 364 -20.38 9.91 -10.29
CA ALA A 364 -21.81 10.09 -10.57
C ALA A 364 -21.96 10.95 -11.84
N PRO A 365 -23.16 11.04 -12.44
CA PRO A 365 -23.43 12.01 -13.50
C PRO A 365 -23.12 13.44 -13.03
N HIS A 366 -22.52 14.25 -13.91
CA HIS A 366 -22.03 15.58 -13.56
C HIS A 366 -22.25 16.58 -14.69
N ALA A 367 -22.05 17.87 -14.42
CA ALA A 367 -22.04 18.89 -15.46
C ALA A 367 -20.88 18.65 -16.42
N ALA A 368 -21.10 18.88 -17.72
CA ALA A 368 -20.09 18.65 -18.75
C ALA A 368 -18.82 19.47 -18.47
N VAL A 369 -17.67 18.80 -18.42
CA VAL A 369 -16.36 19.43 -18.31
C VAL A 369 -15.88 19.78 -19.72
N GLN A 370 -15.52 21.04 -19.93
CA GLN A 370 -15.04 21.56 -21.19
C GLN A 370 -13.64 22.11 -21.00
N LEU A 371 -12.69 21.62 -21.77
CA LEU A 371 -11.28 22.01 -21.72
C LEU A 371 -10.90 22.71 -23.02
N PRO A 372 -10.31 23.91 -23.00
CA PRO A 372 -9.78 24.56 -24.23
C PRO A 372 -8.68 23.70 -24.84
N ILE A 373 -8.77 23.38 -26.11
CA ILE A 373 -7.80 22.54 -26.84
C ILE A 373 -6.42 23.20 -26.85
N ASP A 374 -6.36 24.51 -27.04
CA ASP A 374 -5.10 25.27 -26.98
C ASP A 374 -4.39 25.15 -25.64
N ALA A 375 -5.15 25.13 -24.54
CA ALA A 375 -4.58 24.96 -23.20
C ALA A 375 -4.05 23.52 -22.96
N LEU A 376 -4.56 22.55 -23.73
CA LEU A 376 -4.04 21.18 -23.73
C LEU A 376 -2.81 21.05 -24.63
N GLY A 377 -2.63 21.95 -25.61
CA GLY A 377 -1.54 21.93 -26.58
C GLY A 377 -1.50 20.64 -27.38
N CYS A 378 -2.67 20.15 -27.80
CA CYS A 378 -2.79 18.93 -28.61
C CYS A 378 -3.56 19.20 -29.92
N SER A 379 -3.24 18.47 -30.96
CA SER A 379 -3.92 18.49 -32.25
C SER A 379 -4.82 17.28 -32.47
N GLN A 380 -4.58 16.21 -31.74
CA GLN A 380 -5.32 14.95 -31.83
C GLN A 380 -5.62 14.38 -30.43
N VAL A 381 -6.77 13.71 -30.32
CA VAL A 381 -7.20 13.02 -29.10
C VAL A 381 -7.63 11.62 -29.49
N GLN A 382 -6.91 10.62 -28.95
CA GLN A 382 -7.20 9.21 -29.17
C GLN A 382 -7.79 8.60 -27.88
N THR A 383 -8.93 7.93 -27.98
CA THR A 383 -9.52 7.21 -26.86
C THR A 383 -8.75 5.92 -26.61
N LEU A 384 -8.21 5.76 -25.39
CA LEU A 384 -7.54 4.55 -24.94
C LEU A 384 -8.42 3.70 -24.03
N LEU A 385 -9.29 4.36 -23.24
CA LEU A 385 -10.19 3.68 -22.31
C LEU A 385 -11.50 4.49 -22.17
N GLY A 386 -12.62 3.81 -22.15
CA GLY A 386 -13.94 4.42 -21.97
C GLY A 386 -14.51 5.07 -23.23
N LEU A 387 -15.27 6.15 -23.08
CA LEU A 387 -15.98 6.84 -24.16
C LEU A 387 -15.11 7.92 -24.81
N ALA A 388 -15.33 8.17 -26.11
CA ALA A 388 -14.70 9.28 -26.83
C ALA A 388 -15.24 10.64 -26.34
N PRO A 389 -14.40 11.67 -26.22
CA PRO A 389 -14.84 13.03 -25.96
C PRO A 389 -15.39 13.64 -27.28
N GLN A 390 -16.09 14.73 -27.16
CA GLN A 390 -16.53 15.50 -28.32
C GLN A 390 -15.67 16.75 -28.50
N ILE A 391 -15.42 17.14 -29.72
CA ILE A 391 -14.82 18.45 -30.04
C ILE A 391 -15.95 19.38 -30.47
N VAL A 392 -16.16 20.44 -29.70
CA VAL A 392 -17.14 21.47 -30.00
C VAL A 392 -16.40 22.79 -30.06
N GLU A 393 -16.33 23.38 -31.28
CA GLU A 393 -15.52 24.56 -31.54
C GLU A 393 -14.04 24.32 -31.15
N ASP A 394 -13.52 25.11 -30.23
CA ASP A 394 -12.15 25.04 -29.67
C ASP A 394 -12.05 24.27 -28.33
N ARG A 395 -13.11 23.51 -28.00
CA ARG A 395 -13.21 22.84 -26.69
C ARG A 395 -13.33 21.33 -26.82
N LEU A 396 -12.61 20.63 -25.95
CA LEU A 396 -12.79 19.22 -25.72
C LEU A 396 -13.86 19.04 -24.63
N VAL A 397 -15.02 18.50 -25.02
CA VAL A 397 -16.17 18.22 -24.11
C VAL A 397 -16.11 16.78 -23.68
N LEU A 398 -15.90 16.57 -22.36
CA LEU A 398 -15.75 15.23 -21.79
C LEU A 398 -17.11 14.58 -21.54
N PRO A 399 -17.21 13.22 -21.60
CA PRO A 399 -18.42 12.51 -21.24
C PRO A 399 -18.85 12.86 -19.81
N ALA A 400 -20.13 13.12 -19.61
CA ALA A 400 -20.70 13.62 -18.36
C ALA A 400 -21.49 12.54 -17.57
N SER A 401 -21.48 11.31 -18.06
CA SER A 401 -22.07 10.14 -17.37
C SER A 401 -21.14 9.62 -16.27
N GLY A 402 -21.71 9.02 -15.23
CA GLY A 402 -20.95 8.39 -14.16
C GLY A 402 -21.85 7.44 -13.35
N PRO A 403 -21.24 6.52 -12.57
CA PRO A 403 -19.82 6.29 -12.40
C PRO A 403 -19.11 5.86 -13.69
N ALA A 404 -17.96 6.46 -14.01
CA ALA A 404 -17.18 6.12 -15.21
C ALA A 404 -15.72 6.57 -15.10
N PHE A 405 -14.85 5.90 -15.83
CA PHE A 405 -13.44 6.26 -15.95
C PHE A 405 -13.01 6.26 -17.41
N HIS A 406 -12.33 7.32 -17.82
CA HIS A 406 -11.92 7.49 -19.20
C HIS A 406 -10.45 7.92 -19.28
N VAL A 407 -9.77 7.48 -20.34
CA VAL A 407 -8.40 7.89 -20.65
C VAL A 407 -8.25 8.17 -22.15
N TRP A 408 -7.64 9.29 -22.45
CA TRP A 408 -7.33 9.72 -23.81
C TRP A 408 -5.86 10.10 -23.94
N GLN A 409 -5.25 9.68 -25.02
CA GLN A 409 -3.92 10.15 -25.41
C GLN A 409 -4.04 11.49 -26.17
N LEU A 410 -3.18 12.43 -25.82
CA LEU A 410 -3.07 13.73 -26.45
C LEU A 410 -1.81 13.79 -27.32
N ALA A 411 -1.94 14.08 -28.61
CA ALA A 411 -0.84 14.23 -29.58
C ALA A 411 -0.79 15.63 -30.16
#